data_0335fdb7ff1474a37e2fac2848669baf
#
_entry.id   0335fdb7ff1474a37e2fac2848669baf
#
_cell.length_a   1.000
_cell.length_b   1.000
_cell.length_c   1.000
_cell.angle_alpha   90.00
_cell.angle_beta   90.00
_cell.angle_gamma   90.00
#
_symmetry.space_group_name_H-M   'P 1'
#
loop_
_entity.id
_entity.type
_entity.pdbx_description
1 polymer ?
#
loop_
_entity_poly.entity_id
_entity_poly.type
_entity_poly.pdbx_seq_one_letter_code
_entity_poly.pdbx_strand_id
1 'polypeptide(L)'
;MQKPQIVIISGEIHEGKTTLAQKVVSGLLERNIRIAGFLSIAVNEDGQRARYDLFDIETSERTELCSTQMDESRLKMGRYYFNNATLLKGLKILSPENVAGRQLIVIDEIGPLELGNKGWSSAIENLCRSTSLLQLWVVRRSIVKNVIRRWGTGDAYIYDTGEDSAADIINKITDLLARLPSGISDPSKTPNANSTNGRRIPAARSRK
;
A
#
# COMPACT_ATOMS: atom_id res chain seq x y z
N MET A 1 -18.09 2.73 9.51
CA MET A 1 -16.67 2.28 9.49
C MET A 1 -15.77 3.50 9.61
N GLN A 2 -14.67 3.40 10.34
CA GLN A 2 -13.69 4.47 10.45
C GLN A 2 -12.95 4.60 9.10
N LYS A 3 -12.77 5.84 8.63
CA LYS A 3 -12.01 6.10 7.39
C LYS A 3 -10.53 5.75 7.60
N PRO A 4 -9.81 5.30 6.55
CA PRO A 4 -8.36 5.07 6.66
C PRO A 4 -7.64 6.39 6.94
N GLN A 5 -6.56 6.32 7.69
CA GLN A 5 -5.62 7.42 7.81
C GLN A 5 -4.69 7.41 6.58
N ILE A 6 -4.44 8.58 6.03
CA ILE A 6 -3.64 8.73 4.81
C ILE A 6 -2.41 9.58 5.10
N VAL A 7 -1.26 9.09 4.69
CA VAL A 7 -0.01 9.86 4.61
C VAL A 7 0.30 10.06 3.12
N ILE A 8 0.61 11.28 2.72
CA ILE A 8 0.91 11.64 1.33
C ILE A 8 2.35 12.13 1.23
N ILE A 9 3.15 11.52 0.36
CA ILE A 9 4.40 12.08 -0.13
C ILE A 9 4.10 12.89 -1.38
N SER A 10 4.37 14.18 -1.32
CA SER A 10 4.09 15.16 -2.36
C SER A 10 5.39 15.76 -2.93
N GLY A 11 5.36 16.15 -4.18
CA GLY A 11 6.47 16.83 -4.87
C GLY A 11 6.17 16.97 -6.36
N GLU A 12 6.95 17.76 -7.08
CA GLU A 12 6.79 17.93 -8.51
C GLU A 12 7.36 16.75 -9.31
N ILE A 13 7.19 16.79 -10.62
CA ILE A 13 7.73 15.76 -11.51
C ILE A 13 9.27 15.78 -11.39
N HIS A 14 9.88 14.59 -11.15
CA HIS A 14 11.33 14.40 -11.01
C HIS A 14 11.95 14.91 -9.69
N GLU A 15 11.19 15.35 -8.72
CA GLU A 15 11.68 15.76 -7.39
C GLU A 15 11.96 14.60 -6.41
N GLY A 16 12.00 13.36 -6.87
CA GLY A 16 12.43 12.23 -6.04
C GLY A 16 11.37 11.64 -5.12
N LYS A 17 10.07 11.86 -5.37
CA LYS A 17 8.97 11.28 -4.57
C LYS A 17 9.11 9.77 -4.35
N THR A 18 9.28 9.02 -5.43
CA THR A 18 9.47 7.55 -5.37
C THR A 18 10.74 7.19 -4.60
N THR A 19 11.83 7.96 -4.75
CA THR A 19 13.07 7.73 -3.99
C THR A 19 12.85 7.96 -2.49
N LEU A 20 12.10 8.98 -2.11
CA LEU A 20 11.70 9.22 -0.71
C LEU A 20 10.81 8.10 -0.20
N ALA A 21 9.81 7.68 -0.99
CA ALA A 21 8.94 6.55 -0.66
C ALA A 21 9.73 5.24 -0.47
N GLN A 22 10.73 4.96 -1.33
CA GLN A 22 11.62 3.80 -1.17
C GLN A 22 12.36 3.82 0.17
N LYS A 23 12.94 4.97 0.56
CA LYS A 23 13.62 5.12 1.85
C LYS A 23 12.66 4.89 3.03
N VAL A 24 11.44 5.42 2.93
CA VAL A 24 10.39 5.23 3.95
C VAL A 24 10.01 3.76 4.05
N VAL A 25 9.71 3.11 2.92
CA VAL A 25 9.35 1.68 2.88
C VAL A 25 10.47 0.82 3.47
N SER A 26 11.74 1.03 3.07
CA SER A 26 12.88 0.29 3.61
C SER A 26 13.00 0.44 5.12
N GLY A 27 12.94 1.67 5.65
CA GLY A 27 13.04 1.90 7.10
C GLY A 27 11.85 1.37 7.90
N LEU A 28 10.67 1.22 7.30
CA LEU A 28 9.51 0.58 7.92
C LEU A 28 9.62 -0.95 7.91
N LEU A 29 10.14 -1.54 6.82
CA LEU A 29 10.40 -2.98 6.73
C LEU A 29 11.46 -3.41 7.76
N GLU A 30 12.53 -2.63 7.97
CA GLU A 30 13.54 -2.84 9.04
C GLU A 30 12.92 -2.83 10.44
N ARG A 31 11.78 -2.15 10.62
CA ARG A 31 10.98 -2.13 11.85
C ARG A 31 9.92 -3.25 11.91
N ASN A 32 9.99 -4.21 11.00
CA ASN A 32 9.05 -5.33 10.90
C ASN A 32 7.59 -4.90 10.65
N ILE A 33 7.36 -3.75 10.03
CA ILE A 33 6.02 -3.34 9.61
C ILE A 33 5.63 -4.14 8.37
N ARG A 34 4.48 -4.82 8.44
CA ARG A 34 3.93 -5.59 7.32
C ARG A 34 3.26 -4.65 6.32
N ILE A 35 3.83 -4.58 5.12
CA ILE A 35 3.43 -3.64 4.06
C ILE A 35 2.90 -4.43 2.87
N ALA A 36 1.76 -4.01 2.31
CA ALA A 36 1.33 -4.37 0.96
C ALA A 36 1.41 -3.13 0.06
N GLY A 37 1.47 -3.35 -1.23
CA GLY A 37 1.46 -2.26 -2.21
C GLY A 37 2.66 -2.30 -3.13
N PHE A 38 2.87 -1.21 -3.83
CA PHE A 38 3.92 -1.13 -4.85
C PHE A 38 4.50 0.28 -4.97
N LEU A 39 5.68 0.32 -5.62
CA LEU A 39 6.38 1.54 -6.03
C LEU A 39 6.55 1.55 -7.56
N SER A 40 6.48 2.74 -8.17
CA SER A 40 6.70 2.95 -9.60
C SER A 40 8.14 3.40 -9.85
N ILE A 41 9.02 2.43 -10.06
CA ILE A 41 10.46 2.66 -10.19
C ILE A 41 10.81 3.13 -11.59
N ALA A 42 11.38 4.32 -11.70
CA ALA A 42 11.85 4.84 -12.97
C ALA A 42 13.10 4.10 -13.47
N VAL A 43 13.11 3.75 -14.73
CA VAL A 43 14.27 3.18 -15.44
C VAL A 43 14.71 4.18 -16.51
N ASN A 44 15.99 4.54 -16.48
CA ASN A 44 16.60 5.44 -17.45
C ASN A 44 17.40 4.61 -18.47
N GLU A 45 17.29 4.99 -19.73
CA GLU A 45 18.08 4.48 -20.85
C GLU A 45 18.67 5.70 -21.57
N ASP A 46 19.96 5.67 -21.87
CA ASP A 46 20.70 6.78 -22.49
C ASP A 46 20.49 8.15 -21.81
N GLY A 47 20.43 8.15 -20.47
CA GLY A 47 20.24 9.36 -19.67
C GLY A 47 18.80 9.91 -19.68
N GLN A 48 17.88 9.28 -20.41
CA GLN A 48 16.48 9.67 -20.46
C GLN A 48 15.60 8.62 -19.77
N ARG A 49 14.48 9.10 -19.22
CA ARG A 49 13.49 8.21 -18.60
C ARG A 49 12.72 7.46 -19.69
N ALA A 50 13.02 6.17 -19.84
CA ALA A 50 12.45 5.32 -20.88
C ALA A 50 11.21 4.58 -20.42
N ARG A 51 11.18 4.10 -19.15
CA ARG A 51 10.07 3.31 -18.62
C ARG A 51 9.92 3.45 -17.11
N TYR A 52 8.82 2.91 -16.60
CA TYR A 52 8.61 2.66 -15.18
C TYR A 52 8.33 1.18 -14.97
N ASP A 53 8.90 0.63 -13.90
CA ASP A 53 8.60 -0.71 -13.41
C ASP A 53 7.72 -0.61 -12.17
N LEU A 54 6.68 -1.44 -12.09
CA LEU A 54 5.96 -1.71 -10.86
C LEU A 54 6.82 -2.63 -9.99
N PHE A 55 7.20 -2.17 -8.82
CA PHE A 55 7.92 -2.93 -7.82
C PHE A 55 6.94 -3.35 -6.71
N ASP A 56 6.62 -4.64 -6.65
CA ASP A 56 5.81 -5.22 -5.58
C ASP A 56 6.63 -5.27 -4.30
N ILE A 57 6.18 -4.59 -3.24
CA ILE A 57 6.92 -4.45 -1.99
C ILE A 57 7.02 -5.79 -1.25
N GLU A 58 6.01 -6.64 -1.33
CA GLU A 58 5.96 -7.92 -0.63
C GLU A 58 6.87 -8.96 -1.27
N THR A 59 6.79 -9.12 -2.59
CA THR A 59 7.51 -10.14 -3.33
C THR A 59 8.88 -9.68 -3.83
N SER A 60 9.14 -8.36 -3.81
CA SER A 60 10.31 -7.69 -4.41
C SER A 60 10.41 -7.91 -5.93
N GLU A 61 9.33 -8.33 -6.57
CA GLU A 61 9.29 -8.53 -8.01
C GLU A 61 9.13 -7.20 -8.75
N ARG A 62 9.83 -7.08 -9.89
CA ARG A 62 9.71 -5.94 -10.81
C ARG A 62 9.04 -6.38 -12.11
N THR A 63 8.08 -5.60 -12.57
CA THR A 63 7.38 -5.84 -13.83
C THR A 63 7.22 -4.52 -14.57
N GLU A 64 7.52 -4.48 -15.86
CA GLU A 64 7.35 -3.26 -16.66
C GLU A 64 5.90 -2.74 -16.55
N LEU A 65 5.73 -1.53 -16.02
CA LEU A 65 4.44 -0.86 -15.89
C LEU A 65 4.09 -0.10 -17.17
N CYS A 66 5.01 0.68 -17.67
CA CYS A 66 4.84 1.45 -18.89
C CYS A 66 6.18 1.84 -19.49
N SER A 67 6.22 2.06 -20.81
CA SER A 67 7.40 2.52 -21.52
C SER A 67 7.05 3.60 -22.54
N THR A 68 8.08 4.31 -23.04
CA THR A 68 7.95 5.27 -24.14
C THR A 68 7.92 4.59 -25.50
N GLN A 69 8.20 3.29 -25.57
CA GLN A 69 8.12 2.51 -26.80
C GLN A 69 6.66 2.43 -27.25
N MET A 70 6.41 2.78 -28.51
CA MET A 70 5.07 2.78 -29.09
C MET A 70 4.50 1.37 -29.14
N ASP A 71 3.29 1.20 -28.58
CA ASP A 71 2.51 -0.04 -28.64
C ASP A 71 1.02 0.33 -28.64
N GLU A 72 0.38 0.21 -29.80
CA GLU A 72 -1.02 0.60 -29.99
C GLU A 72 -2.01 -0.29 -29.24
N SER A 73 -1.59 -1.50 -28.80
CA SER A 73 -2.41 -2.40 -27.97
C SER A 73 -2.50 -1.96 -26.51
N ARG A 74 -1.65 -1.02 -26.08
CA ARG A 74 -1.53 -0.54 -24.70
C ARG A 74 -2.29 0.77 -24.47
N LEU A 75 -2.67 1.00 -23.23
CA LEU A 75 -3.27 2.27 -22.81
C LEU A 75 -2.23 3.40 -22.90
N LYS A 76 -2.42 4.36 -23.81
CA LYS A 76 -1.56 5.53 -23.92
C LYS A 76 -1.94 6.61 -22.92
N MET A 77 -0.95 7.16 -22.21
CA MET A 77 -1.09 8.36 -21.40
C MET A 77 0.16 9.23 -21.52
N GLY A 78 -0.01 10.43 -22.07
CA GLY A 78 1.12 11.28 -22.44
C GLY A 78 2.04 10.57 -23.43
N ARG A 79 3.32 10.43 -23.08
CA ARG A 79 4.32 9.72 -23.90
C ARG A 79 4.47 8.23 -23.54
N TYR A 80 3.74 7.72 -22.56
CA TYR A 80 3.88 6.36 -22.06
C TYR A 80 2.74 5.46 -22.52
N TYR A 81 3.08 4.20 -22.80
CA TYR A 81 2.18 3.11 -23.13
C TYR A 81 2.16 2.10 -21.98
N PHE A 82 1.02 1.96 -21.31
CA PHE A 82 0.88 1.15 -20.10
C PHE A 82 0.61 -0.31 -20.42
N ASN A 83 1.31 -1.20 -19.72
CA ASN A 83 1.10 -2.64 -19.80
C ASN A 83 -0.16 -3.04 -19.02
N ASN A 84 -1.18 -3.53 -19.73
CA ASN A 84 -2.46 -3.90 -19.14
C ASN A 84 -2.33 -5.04 -18.12
N ALA A 85 -1.45 -6.02 -18.37
CA ALA A 85 -1.22 -7.12 -17.42
C ALA A 85 -0.60 -6.60 -16.11
N THR A 86 0.30 -5.63 -16.19
CA THR A 86 0.90 -5.01 -15.00
C THR A 86 -0.08 -4.11 -14.25
N LEU A 87 -0.98 -3.42 -14.95
CA LEU A 87 -2.08 -2.71 -14.30
C LEU A 87 -3.00 -3.66 -13.53
N LEU A 88 -3.35 -4.82 -14.11
CA LEU A 88 -4.11 -5.86 -13.42
C LEU A 88 -3.35 -6.46 -12.23
N LYS A 89 -2.02 -6.63 -12.34
CA LYS A 89 -1.17 -7.05 -11.22
C LYS A 89 -1.27 -6.05 -10.05
N GLY A 90 -1.18 -4.73 -10.32
CA GLY A 90 -1.35 -3.70 -9.30
C GLY A 90 -2.72 -3.75 -8.63
N LEU A 91 -3.81 -3.98 -9.38
CA LEU A 91 -5.15 -4.20 -8.81
C LEU A 91 -5.19 -5.42 -7.90
N LYS A 92 -4.52 -6.52 -8.27
CA LYS A 92 -4.42 -7.73 -7.44
C LYS A 92 -3.64 -7.48 -6.16
N ILE A 93 -2.51 -6.75 -6.22
CA ILE A 93 -1.71 -6.37 -5.03
C ILE A 93 -2.57 -5.59 -4.03
N LEU A 94 -3.48 -4.73 -4.52
CA LEU A 94 -4.37 -3.92 -3.69
C LEU A 94 -5.70 -4.62 -3.36
N SER A 95 -5.87 -5.89 -3.69
CA SER A 95 -7.12 -6.62 -3.39
C SER A 95 -7.30 -6.85 -1.88
N PRO A 96 -8.55 -7.01 -1.38
CA PRO A 96 -8.82 -7.25 0.03
C PRO A 96 -8.04 -8.42 0.61
N GLU A 97 -7.86 -9.49 -0.17
CA GLU A 97 -7.15 -10.70 0.25
C GLU A 97 -5.66 -10.42 0.47
N ASN A 98 -5.03 -9.63 -0.40
CA ASN A 98 -3.59 -9.34 -0.32
C ASN A 98 -3.26 -8.28 0.74
N VAL A 99 -4.19 -7.36 1.01
CA VAL A 99 -3.99 -6.34 2.06
C VAL A 99 -4.40 -6.85 3.45
N ALA A 100 -5.08 -7.99 3.54
CA ALA A 100 -5.46 -8.59 4.81
C ALA A 100 -4.24 -8.88 5.70
N GLY A 101 -4.31 -8.51 6.97
CA GLY A 101 -3.20 -8.69 7.92
C GLY A 101 -2.01 -7.75 7.74
N ARG A 102 -2.06 -6.81 6.81
CA ARG A 102 -1.05 -5.76 6.66
C ARG A 102 -1.32 -4.60 7.62
N GLN A 103 -0.29 -3.80 7.86
CA GLN A 103 -0.36 -2.62 8.72
C GLN A 103 -0.36 -1.33 7.91
N LEU A 104 0.26 -1.37 6.73
CA LEU A 104 0.39 -0.23 5.82
C LEU A 104 0.14 -0.69 4.38
N ILE A 105 -0.55 0.15 3.61
CA ILE A 105 -0.70 0.00 2.16
C ILE A 105 0.06 1.15 1.49
N VAL A 106 0.89 0.84 0.48
CA VAL A 106 1.67 1.83 -0.28
C VAL A 106 1.21 1.86 -1.72
N ILE A 107 0.94 3.06 -2.25
CA ILE A 107 0.50 3.27 -3.64
C ILE A 107 1.34 4.39 -4.27
N ASP A 108 2.22 4.03 -5.19
CA ASP A 108 3.05 4.96 -5.96
C ASP A 108 2.90 4.70 -7.47
N GLU A 109 2.28 5.60 -8.21
CA GLU A 109 1.85 6.98 -7.99
C GLU A 109 0.32 7.06 -8.16
N ILE A 110 -0.37 7.90 -7.38
CA ILE A 110 -1.74 8.28 -7.64
C ILE A 110 -1.70 9.55 -8.51
N GLY A 111 -2.15 9.42 -9.74
CA GLY A 111 -1.97 10.42 -10.78
C GLY A 111 -3.23 10.75 -11.58
N PRO A 112 -3.05 11.41 -12.75
CA PRO A 112 -4.15 11.72 -13.66
C PRO A 112 -4.90 10.48 -14.16
N LEU A 113 -4.25 9.30 -14.18
CA LEU A 113 -4.87 8.04 -14.59
C LEU A 113 -5.99 7.67 -13.61
N GLU A 114 -5.69 7.70 -12.30
CA GLU A 114 -6.62 7.37 -11.23
C GLU A 114 -7.71 8.43 -11.08
N LEU A 115 -7.38 9.70 -11.22
CA LEU A 115 -8.37 10.80 -11.26
C LEU A 115 -9.33 10.67 -12.45
N GLY A 116 -8.87 10.06 -13.56
CA GLY A 116 -9.67 9.75 -14.74
C GLY A 116 -10.46 8.43 -14.67
N ASN A 117 -10.63 7.83 -13.49
CA ASN A 117 -11.28 6.54 -13.27
C ASN A 117 -10.64 5.36 -14.04
N LYS A 118 -9.34 5.42 -14.25
CA LYS A 118 -8.53 4.37 -14.88
C LYS A 118 -7.47 3.85 -13.90
N GLY A 119 -6.59 2.99 -14.36
CA GLY A 119 -5.51 2.45 -13.53
C GLY A 119 -6.06 1.78 -12.28
N TRP A 120 -5.60 2.21 -11.13
CA TRP A 120 -5.95 1.62 -9.83
C TRP A 120 -7.09 2.34 -9.10
N SER A 121 -7.81 3.26 -9.77
CA SER A 121 -8.87 4.08 -9.18
C SER A 121 -9.91 3.26 -8.41
N SER A 122 -10.39 2.13 -8.98
CA SER A 122 -11.37 1.26 -8.34
C SER A 122 -10.83 0.59 -7.07
N ALA A 123 -9.57 0.17 -7.07
CA ALA A 123 -8.92 -0.41 -5.89
C ALA A 123 -8.77 0.63 -4.77
N ILE A 124 -8.31 1.84 -5.10
CA ILE A 124 -8.21 2.96 -4.15
C ILE A 124 -9.58 3.28 -3.54
N GLU A 125 -10.64 3.33 -4.35
CA GLU A 125 -12.02 3.56 -3.89
C GLU A 125 -12.45 2.47 -2.89
N ASN A 126 -12.20 1.20 -3.22
CA ASN A 126 -12.50 0.08 -2.34
C ASN A 126 -11.71 0.15 -1.03
N LEU A 127 -10.41 0.44 -1.08
CA LEU A 127 -9.58 0.59 0.12
C LEU A 127 -10.07 1.72 1.02
N CYS A 128 -10.48 2.86 0.45
CA CYS A 128 -11.02 3.98 1.23
C CYS A 128 -12.36 3.68 1.91
N ARG A 129 -13.15 2.74 1.35
CA ARG A 129 -14.47 2.36 1.88
C ARG A 129 -14.44 1.15 2.80
N SER A 130 -13.59 0.16 2.53
CA SER A 130 -13.66 -1.17 3.13
C SER A 130 -12.64 -1.43 4.23
N THR A 131 -11.62 -0.58 4.38
CA THR A 131 -10.56 -0.79 5.37
C THR A 131 -10.24 0.48 6.16
N SER A 132 -9.79 0.30 7.39
CA SER A 132 -9.21 1.36 8.23
C SER A 132 -7.67 1.32 8.25
N LEU A 133 -7.05 0.49 7.39
CA LEU A 133 -5.60 0.39 7.30
C LEU A 133 -4.97 1.73 6.95
N LEU A 134 -3.81 2.02 7.55
CA LEU A 134 -3.01 3.19 7.20
C LEU A 134 -2.53 3.07 5.75
N GLN A 135 -2.56 4.17 5.01
CA GLN A 135 -2.11 4.18 3.62
C GLN A 135 -1.06 5.28 3.40
N LEU A 136 -0.02 4.95 2.64
CA LEU A 136 0.98 5.88 2.14
C LEU A 136 0.78 6.06 0.64
N TRP A 137 0.49 7.27 0.22
CA TRP A 137 0.26 7.63 -1.17
C TRP A 137 1.37 8.54 -1.70
N VAL A 138 1.81 8.30 -2.91
CA VAL A 138 2.71 9.21 -3.62
C VAL A 138 1.91 9.97 -4.66
N VAL A 139 1.92 11.30 -4.57
CA VAL A 139 1.05 12.18 -5.36
C VAL A 139 1.83 13.40 -5.84
N ARG A 140 1.59 13.85 -7.08
CA ARG A 140 2.16 15.12 -7.56
C ARG A 140 1.58 16.30 -6.80
N ARG A 141 2.41 17.27 -6.42
CA ARG A 141 1.99 18.48 -5.68
C ARG A 141 0.81 19.20 -6.36
N SER A 142 0.87 19.35 -7.68
CA SER A 142 -0.16 20.04 -8.46
C SER A 142 -1.56 19.43 -8.39
N ILE A 143 -1.68 18.15 -8.04
CA ILE A 143 -2.98 17.44 -8.00
C ILE A 143 -3.39 16.93 -6.61
N VAL A 144 -2.60 17.16 -5.56
CA VAL A 144 -2.90 16.70 -4.18
C VAL A 144 -4.32 17.11 -3.75
N LYS A 145 -4.71 18.36 -3.99
CA LYS A 145 -6.06 18.87 -3.64
C LYS A 145 -7.17 18.09 -4.36
N ASN A 146 -6.96 17.69 -5.62
CA ASN A 146 -7.91 16.92 -6.39
C ASN A 146 -8.02 15.48 -5.86
N VAL A 147 -6.89 14.86 -5.51
CA VAL A 147 -6.82 13.51 -4.89
C VAL A 147 -7.54 13.50 -3.55
N ILE A 148 -7.26 14.45 -2.66
CA ILE A 148 -7.94 14.59 -1.37
C ILE A 148 -9.45 14.74 -1.54
N ARG A 149 -9.89 15.60 -2.46
CA ARG A 149 -11.33 15.81 -2.74
C ARG A 149 -11.98 14.55 -3.30
N ARG A 150 -11.31 13.84 -4.22
CA ARG A 150 -11.84 12.66 -4.91
C ARG A 150 -12.15 11.52 -3.93
N TRP A 151 -11.26 11.25 -2.98
CA TRP A 151 -11.40 10.14 -2.04
C TRP A 151 -11.77 10.56 -0.61
N GLY A 152 -12.04 11.85 -0.38
CA GLY A 152 -12.54 12.36 0.90
C GLY A 152 -11.56 12.20 2.06
N THR A 153 -10.27 12.37 1.79
CA THR A 153 -9.17 12.18 2.76
C THR A 153 -8.71 13.51 3.37
N GLY A 154 -9.68 14.35 3.80
CA GLY A 154 -9.41 15.71 4.27
C GLY A 154 -8.41 15.83 5.42
N ASP A 155 -8.24 14.76 6.22
CA ASP A 155 -7.32 14.70 7.37
C ASP A 155 -5.98 14.03 7.01
N ALA A 156 -5.59 14.03 5.73
CA ALA A 156 -4.33 13.44 5.29
C ALA A 156 -3.11 14.22 5.81
N TYR A 157 -2.07 13.51 6.23
CA TYR A 157 -0.76 14.07 6.57
C TYR A 157 0.05 14.22 5.28
N ILE A 158 0.44 15.43 4.92
CA ILE A 158 1.13 15.72 3.66
C ILE A 158 2.59 16.07 3.98
N TYR A 159 3.51 15.40 3.30
CA TYR A 159 4.96 15.60 3.37
C TYR A 159 5.48 15.98 2.00
N ASP A 160 6.36 16.96 1.94
CA ASP A 160 6.94 17.47 0.70
C ASP A 160 8.38 16.98 0.52
N THR A 161 8.72 16.53 -0.69
CA THR A 161 10.07 16.00 -1.00
C THR A 161 11.20 17.02 -0.81
N GLY A 162 10.89 18.32 -0.87
CA GLY A 162 11.87 19.39 -0.68
C GLY A 162 12.09 19.81 0.77
N GLU A 163 11.17 19.45 1.66
CA GLU A 163 11.13 19.97 3.04
C GLU A 163 11.25 18.86 4.09
N ASP A 164 10.69 17.66 3.81
CA ASP A 164 10.55 16.59 4.78
C ASP A 164 11.52 15.44 4.54
N SER A 165 12.00 14.84 5.62
CA SER A 165 12.91 13.68 5.57
C SER A 165 12.15 12.35 5.62
N ALA A 166 12.80 11.26 5.16
CA ALA A 166 12.28 9.92 5.34
C ALA A 166 12.06 9.57 6.83
N ALA A 167 12.92 10.07 7.73
CA ALA A 167 12.81 9.82 9.16
C ALA A 167 11.53 10.42 9.75
N ASP A 168 11.15 11.63 9.34
CA ASP A 168 9.92 12.29 9.80
C ASP A 168 8.69 11.47 9.42
N ILE A 169 8.65 11.00 8.18
CA ILE A 169 7.53 10.19 7.65
C ILE A 169 7.48 8.83 8.36
N ILE A 170 8.63 8.16 8.54
CA ILE A 170 8.73 6.87 9.25
C ILE A 170 8.23 7.02 10.69
N ASN A 171 8.68 8.04 11.41
CA ASN A 171 8.25 8.30 12.78
C ASN A 171 6.73 8.55 12.84
N LYS A 172 6.21 9.37 11.93
CA LYS A 172 4.76 9.63 11.85
C LYS A 172 3.96 8.36 11.59
N ILE A 173 4.35 7.54 10.62
CA ILE A 173 3.68 6.28 10.31
C ILE A 173 3.73 5.34 11.52
N THR A 174 4.89 5.22 12.18
CA THR A 174 5.03 4.37 13.37
C THR A 174 4.11 4.84 14.52
N ASP A 175 4.03 6.15 14.77
CA ASP A 175 3.13 6.73 15.77
C ASP A 175 1.66 6.48 15.45
N LEU A 176 1.27 6.59 14.19
CA LEU A 176 -0.09 6.32 13.75
C LEU A 176 -0.45 4.84 13.93
N LEU A 177 0.45 3.93 13.57
CA LEU A 177 0.26 2.48 13.75
C LEU A 177 0.14 2.10 15.23
N ALA A 178 0.90 2.74 16.13
CA ALA A 178 0.84 2.50 17.56
C ALA A 178 -0.51 2.93 18.20
N ARG A 179 -1.24 3.85 17.56
CA ARG A 179 -2.55 4.34 18.02
C ARG A 179 -3.74 3.56 17.46
N LEU A 180 -3.50 2.73 16.45
CA LEU A 180 -4.56 1.86 15.94
C LEU A 180 -4.85 0.77 16.97
N PRO A 181 -6.13 0.46 17.25
CA PRO A 181 -6.48 -0.61 18.18
C PRO A 181 -5.83 -1.92 17.71
N SER A 182 -5.23 -2.66 18.66
CA SER A 182 -4.55 -3.95 18.44
C SER A 182 -5.54 -5.05 18.03
N GLY A 183 -6.23 -4.87 16.90
CA GLY A 183 -7.30 -5.74 16.40
C GLY A 183 -6.91 -6.67 15.25
N ILE A 184 -5.65 -6.66 14.82
CA ILE A 184 -5.14 -7.62 13.82
C ILE A 184 -4.37 -8.70 14.58
N SER A 185 -5.11 -9.67 15.13
CA SER A 185 -4.56 -10.89 15.70
C SER A 185 -3.64 -11.57 14.67
N ASP A 186 -2.41 -11.83 15.11
CA ASP A 186 -1.44 -12.66 14.41
C ASP A 186 -2.09 -14.05 14.13
N PRO A 187 -2.32 -14.44 12.88
CA PRO A 187 -2.90 -15.74 12.57
C PRO A 187 -1.99 -16.91 12.96
N SER A 188 -0.72 -16.66 13.37
CA SER A 188 0.19 -17.68 13.88
C SER A 188 -0.04 -18.06 15.35
N LYS A 189 -0.87 -17.32 16.10
CA LYS A 189 -1.27 -17.68 17.46
C LYS A 189 -2.61 -18.41 17.45
N THR A 190 -2.65 -19.63 16.96
CA THR A 190 -3.70 -20.59 17.30
C THR A 190 -3.58 -20.92 18.80
N PRO A 191 -4.67 -20.81 19.59
CA PRO A 191 -4.64 -21.27 20.98
C PRO A 191 -4.41 -22.79 20.95
N ASN A 192 -3.37 -23.21 21.63
CA ASN A 192 -3.04 -24.62 21.82
C ASN A 192 -4.17 -25.27 22.67
N ALA A 193 -5.14 -25.89 21.99
CA ALA A 193 -6.23 -26.64 22.62
C ALA A 193 -5.70 -28.00 23.06
N ASN A 194 -4.93 -28.04 24.15
CA ASN A 194 -4.65 -29.27 24.89
C ASN A 194 -4.49 -28.95 26.36
N SER A 195 -5.64 -28.85 27.06
CA SER A 195 -5.72 -29.18 28.46
C SER A 195 -6.87 -30.18 28.62
N THR A 196 -6.51 -31.45 28.58
CA THR A 196 -7.34 -32.58 28.94
C THR A 196 -7.73 -32.48 30.41
N ASN A 197 -8.94 -32.05 30.68
CA ASN A 197 -9.54 -32.14 31.99
C ASN A 197 -10.10 -33.56 32.16
N GLY A 198 -9.40 -34.37 32.97
CA GLY A 198 -9.79 -35.72 33.31
C GLY A 198 -11.18 -35.75 34.05
N ARG A 199 -12.16 -36.35 33.40
CA ARG A 199 -13.43 -36.73 34.06
C ARG A 199 -13.18 -37.93 34.91
N ARG A 200 -13.29 -37.77 36.25
CA ARG A 200 -13.42 -38.88 37.22
C ARG A 200 -14.77 -39.56 37.00
N ILE A 201 -14.73 -40.88 36.80
CA ILE A 201 -15.90 -41.78 36.78
C ILE A 201 -16.26 -42.10 38.23
N PRO A 202 -17.51 -41.91 38.69
CA PRO A 202 -17.91 -42.39 40.02
C PRO A 202 -18.18 -43.91 40.04
N ALA A 203 -17.69 -44.58 41.09
CA ALA A 203 -17.85 -46.00 41.30
C ALA A 203 -19.31 -46.40 41.48
N ALA A 204 -19.71 -47.53 40.84
CA ALA A 204 -21.00 -48.14 40.99
C ALA A 204 -21.17 -48.72 42.40
N ARG A 205 -22.23 -48.32 43.10
CA ARG A 205 -22.68 -48.99 44.37
C ARG A 205 -23.49 -50.24 44.03
N SER A 206 -23.00 -51.38 44.52
CA SER A 206 -23.77 -52.62 44.60
C SER A 206 -24.95 -52.44 45.58
N ARG A 207 -26.11 -52.83 45.10
CA ARG A 207 -27.23 -53.16 46.03
C ARG A 207 -27.53 -54.66 45.96
N LYS A 208 -27.68 -55.18 47.13
CA LYS A 208 -28.19 -56.52 47.40
C LYS A 208 -29.53 -56.78 46.72
#